data_acd80a2d609bd56f8787a1cb5474bd4a
#
_entry.id   acd80a2d609bd56f8787a1cb5474bd4a
#
_cell.length_a   1.000
_cell.length_b   1.000
_cell.length_c   1.000
_cell.angle_alpha   90.00
_cell.angle_beta   90.00
_cell.angle_gamma   90.00
#
_symmetry.space_group_name_H-M   'P 1'
#
loop_
_entity.id
_entity.type
_entity.pdbx_description
1 polymer ?
#
loop_
_entity_poly.entity_id
_entity_poly.type
_entity_poly.pdbx_seq_one_letter_code
_entity_poly.pdbx_strand_id
1 'polypeptide(L)'
;MFLRRASRNRMDCDRNEGRFAESVLRLSGQGVDDWPDGEELTVPCSETCCNLLRRGGTAQIQGAITDMVAHLVRGKSLECARFRGFIVVAVDGVEQEVTRRTGRADETETRFQLEAKVVAPNGLALSLMTERVKPHATENGKRDCEIKAFRRLAARLKRAFPRLPVCIVGDALYACSPVMRICRANGWKFVLTFREGRSPDAYEMACDSMEVSKGCCGPLVARGVNQCKIETGVVAWTGGVKFTTQSEGEEFNVVACEETKGGSYRGMFATNYDVDCADVASEVVEWGRRRWNVESSFDVEKNNGYGLEHVFCNHWRCSRNFYLLMQLANNLWQMFNSCVVPKLAEGCRKMAQSEWVELLFRAFHEIGITVEFASMPRRYVRRMNL
;
A
#
# COMPACT_ATOMS: atom_id res chain seq x y z
N MET A 1 -15.41 4.19 8.02
CA MET A 1 -14.17 3.71 7.43
C MET A 1 -13.61 2.50 8.17
N PHE A 2 -13.20 2.63 9.42
CA PHE A 2 -12.67 1.49 10.19
C PHE A 2 -13.67 0.32 10.27
N LEU A 3 -14.94 0.60 10.48
CA LEU A 3 -16.01 -0.39 10.47
C LEU A 3 -16.47 -0.80 9.04
N ARG A 4 -15.74 -0.40 8.01
CA ARG A 4 -15.98 -0.74 6.60
C ARG A 4 -17.39 -0.38 6.09
N ARG A 5 -17.97 0.68 6.61
CA ARG A 5 -19.24 1.27 6.12
C ARG A 5 -18.93 2.37 5.11
N ALA A 6 -18.56 1.96 3.88
CA ALA A 6 -18.15 2.90 2.81
C ALA A 6 -19.33 3.51 2.03
N SER A 7 -20.53 2.95 2.12
CA SER A 7 -21.71 3.48 1.47
C SER A 7 -22.32 4.65 2.26
N ARG A 8 -22.62 5.76 1.57
CA ARG A 8 -23.29 6.94 2.17
C ARG A 8 -24.64 6.58 2.81
N ASN A 9 -25.47 5.84 2.08
CA ASN A 9 -26.78 5.42 2.59
C ASN A 9 -26.64 4.56 3.85
N ARG A 10 -25.66 3.67 3.87
CA ARG A 10 -25.41 2.82 5.02
C ARG A 10 -24.93 3.62 6.23
N MET A 11 -24.05 4.61 6.01
CA MET A 11 -23.64 5.52 7.08
C MET A 11 -24.83 6.27 7.68
N ASP A 12 -25.76 6.74 6.83
CA ASP A 12 -26.93 7.49 7.27
C ASP A 12 -27.95 6.62 8.00
N CYS A 13 -28.05 5.32 7.64
CA CYS A 13 -28.86 4.36 8.39
C CYS A 13 -28.23 4.04 9.75
N ASP A 14 -26.94 3.65 9.73
CA ASP A 14 -26.24 3.16 10.93
C ASP A 14 -26.09 4.24 12.02
N ARG A 15 -25.99 5.52 11.66
CA ARG A 15 -25.69 6.63 12.58
C ARG A 15 -26.70 6.85 13.72
N ASN A 16 -27.96 6.47 13.50
CA ASN A 16 -29.05 6.67 14.44
C ASN A 16 -29.46 5.35 15.13
N GLU A 17 -28.75 4.25 14.88
CA GLU A 17 -29.07 2.96 15.46
C GLU A 17 -28.40 2.72 16.81
N GLY A 18 -29.17 2.30 17.81
CA GLY A 18 -28.69 1.89 19.12
C GLY A 18 -27.78 2.93 19.77
N ARG A 19 -26.65 2.46 20.33
CA ARG A 19 -25.65 3.29 21.00
C ARG A 19 -24.53 3.79 20.10
N PHE A 20 -24.70 3.73 18.78
CA PHE A 20 -23.64 4.08 17.84
C PHE A 20 -23.20 5.54 17.94
N ALA A 21 -24.17 6.47 18.00
CA ALA A 21 -23.87 7.90 18.16
C ALA A 21 -23.08 8.17 19.44
N GLU A 22 -23.52 7.62 20.57
CA GLU A 22 -22.82 7.71 21.85
C GLU A 22 -21.37 7.19 21.75
N SER A 23 -21.19 6.00 21.16
CA SER A 23 -19.87 5.38 20.98
C SER A 23 -18.93 6.24 20.15
N VAL A 24 -19.41 6.82 19.04
CA VAL A 24 -18.62 7.69 18.17
C VAL A 24 -18.25 9.00 18.89
N LEU A 25 -19.20 9.62 19.59
CA LEU A 25 -18.96 10.87 20.32
C LEU A 25 -17.92 10.66 21.44
N ARG A 26 -18.05 9.60 22.22
CA ARG A 26 -17.06 9.25 23.27
C ARG A 26 -15.67 9.03 22.71
N LEU A 27 -15.53 8.30 21.59
CA LEU A 27 -14.25 8.10 20.92
C LEU A 27 -13.65 9.38 20.34
N SER A 28 -14.49 10.32 19.93
CA SER A 28 -14.03 11.62 19.43
C SER A 28 -13.62 12.59 20.55
N GLY A 29 -13.81 12.20 21.81
CA GLY A 29 -13.53 13.04 22.97
C GLY A 29 -14.58 14.12 23.22
N GLN A 30 -15.76 13.98 22.61
CA GLN A 30 -16.90 14.87 22.89
C GLN A 30 -17.63 14.38 24.15
N GLY A 31 -17.97 15.29 25.02
CA GLY A 31 -18.72 15.00 26.24
C GLY A 31 -20.15 14.57 25.89
N VAL A 32 -20.46 13.29 26.07
CA VAL A 32 -21.83 12.77 25.93
C VAL A 32 -22.67 13.22 27.15
N ASP A 33 -22.02 13.33 28.28
CA ASP A 33 -22.65 13.71 29.54
C ASP A 33 -23.00 15.23 29.60
N ASP A 34 -22.40 16.03 28.73
CA ASP A 34 -22.69 17.46 28.53
C ASP A 34 -23.73 17.72 27.42
N TRP A 35 -24.34 16.66 26.88
CA TRP A 35 -25.33 16.78 25.81
C TRP A 35 -26.64 17.36 26.42
N PRO A 36 -27.30 18.30 25.75
CA PRO A 36 -28.50 18.92 26.30
C PRO A 36 -29.60 17.89 26.62
N ASP A 37 -30.20 18.02 27.80
CA ASP A 37 -31.28 17.14 28.22
C ASP A 37 -32.46 17.20 27.22
N GLY A 38 -32.90 16.02 26.76
CA GLY A 38 -33.99 15.87 25.82
C GLY A 38 -33.62 15.99 24.34
N GLU A 39 -32.36 16.27 24.01
CA GLU A 39 -31.88 16.23 22.63
C GLU A 39 -31.35 14.83 22.29
N GLU A 40 -31.70 14.35 21.08
CA GLU A 40 -31.21 13.08 20.57
C GLU A 40 -29.71 13.16 20.20
N LEU A 41 -28.90 12.22 20.68
CA LEU A 41 -27.50 12.11 20.30
C LEU A 41 -27.37 11.84 18.82
N THR A 42 -26.70 12.72 18.07
CA THR A 42 -26.53 12.59 16.65
C THR A 42 -25.08 12.70 16.22
N VAL A 43 -24.70 11.92 15.22
CA VAL A 43 -23.43 12.07 14.50
C VAL A 43 -23.70 12.67 13.11
N PRO A 44 -22.71 13.35 12.49
CA PRO A 44 -22.89 13.98 11.19
C PRO A 44 -23.39 13.00 10.14
N CYS A 45 -24.33 13.43 9.32
CA CYS A 45 -24.79 12.66 8.16
C CYS A 45 -23.73 12.60 7.06
N SER A 46 -23.91 11.68 6.11
CA SER A 46 -22.97 11.46 5.01
C SER A 46 -22.71 12.72 4.17
N GLU A 47 -23.73 13.59 4.00
CA GLU A 47 -23.56 14.86 3.26
C GLU A 47 -22.68 15.86 4.03
N THR A 48 -22.85 15.95 5.34
CA THR A 48 -21.97 16.75 6.21
C THR A 48 -20.53 16.25 6.13
N CYS A 49 -20.33 14.91 6.17
CA CYS A 49 -19.02 14.30 5.96
C CYS A 49 -18.44 14.64 4.57
N CYS A 50 -19.25 14.59 3.50
CA CYS A 50 -18.84 15.02 2.18
C CYS A 50 -18.40 16.49 2.14
N ASN A 51 -19.15 17.37 2.78
CA ASN A 51 -18.83 18.80 2.83
C ASN A 51 -17.54 19.07 3.60
N LEU A 52 -17.31 18.35 4.69
CA LEU A 52 -16.05 18.40 5.43
C LEU A 52 -14.88 17.90 4.56
N LEU A 53 -15.03 16.79 3.86
CA LEU A 53 -14.00 16.24 2.99
C LEU A 53 -13.74 17.11 1.74
N ARG A 54 -14.72 17.86 1.26
CA ARG A 54 -14.52 18.85 0.18
C ARG A 54 -13.66 20.03 0.64
N ARG A 55 -13.79 20.45 1.90
CA ARG A 55 -13.06 21.57 2.51
C ARG A 55 -11.75 21.16 3.16
N GLY A 56 -11.68 19.92 3.64
CA GLY A 56 -10.55 19.39 4.39
C GLY A 56 -9.23 19.38 3.62
N GLY A 57 -8.14 19.57 4.35
CA GLY A 57 -6.78 19.58 3.79
C GLY A 57 -6.29 18.16 3.46
N THR A 58 -6.16 17.84 2.19
CA THR A 58 -5.59 16.55 1.73
C THR A 58 -4.21 16.28 2.32
N ALA A 59 -3.40 17.34 2.49
CA ALA A 59 -2.07 17.25 3.08
C ALA A 59 -2.08 16.81 4.55
N GLN A 60 -3.11 17.21 5.31
CA GLN A 60 -3.24 16.83 6.72
C GLN A 60 -3.56 15.35 6.87
N ILE A 61 -4.48 14.81 6.06
CA ILE A 61 -4.82 13.37 6.09
C ILE A 61 -3.61 12.55 5.64
N GLN A 62 -2.95 12.96 4.56
CA GLN A 62 -1.72 12.30 4.12
C GLN A 62 -0.61 12.41 5.18
N GLY A 63 -0.51 13.54 5.87
CA GLY A 63 0.41 13.73 6.99
C GLY A 63 0.17 12.72 8.10
N ALA A 64 -1.08 12.50 8.50
CA ALA A 64 -1.43 11.53 9.53
C ALA A 64 -0.98 10.09 9.16
N ILE A 65 -1.16 9.68 7.90
CA ILE A 65 -0.67 8.38 7.39
C ILE A 65 0.86 8.32 7.49
N THR A 66 1.53 9.35 6.99
CA THR A 66 2.98 9.43 6.97
C THR A 66 3.58 9.44 8.37
N ASP A 67 2.99 10.19 9.30
CA ASP A 67 3.43 10.29 10.69
C ASP A 67 3.22 8.97 11.44
N MET A 68 2.12 8.27 11.19
CA MET A 68 1.90 6.94 11.73
C MET A 68 3.01 5.97 11.30
N VAL A 69 3.32 5.89 10.00
CA VAL A 69 4.38 5.02 9.51
C VAL A 69 5.75 5.47 10.02
N ALA A 70 6.01 6.78 10.10
CA ALA A 70 7.24 7.32 10.68
C ALA A 70 7.41 6.92 12.15
N HIS A 71 6.30 6.86 12.90
CA HIS A 71 6.31 6.39 14.29
C HIS A 71 6.68 4.90 14.37
N LEU A 72 6.10 4.06 13.51
CA LEU A 72 6.41 2.63 13.43
C LEU A 72 7.87 2.38 13.04
N VAL A 73 8.40 3.13 12.06
CA VAL A 73 9.82 3.06 11.68
C VAL A 73 10.74 3.43 12.84
N ARG A 74 10.47 4.55 13.53
CA ARG A 74 11.25 4.99 14.70
C ARG A 74 11.18 4.00 15.86
N GLY A 75 10.01 3.39 16.05
CA GLY A 75 9.78 2.36 17.06
C GLY A 75 10.35 0.98 16.70
N LYS A 76 11.01 0.85 15.53
CA LYS A 76 11.55 -0.42 14.99
C LYS A 76 10.48 -1.51 14.80
N SER A 77 9.22 -1.10 14.66
CA SER A 77 8.11 -2.04 14.44
C SER A 77 8.04 -2.57 13.01
N LEU A 78 8.83 -2.04 12.09
CA LEU A 78 8.87 -2.43 10.68
C LEU A 78 10.21 -3.08 10.27
N GLU A 79 10.91 -3.70 11.22
CA GLU A 79 12.16 -4.40 10.90
C GLU A 79 11.92 -5.60 9.96
N CYS A 80 10.75 -6.27 10.06
CA CYS A 80 10.34 -7.32 9.14
C CYS A 80 10.15 -6.85 7.68
N ALA A 81 9.98 -5.54 7.46
CA ALA A 81 9.87 -4.93 6.13
C ALA A 81 11.22 -4.47 5.55
N ARG A 82 12.35 -4.91 6.13
CA ARG A 82 13.68 -4.53 5.65
C ARG A 82 14.32 -5.62 4.80
N PHE A 83 14.79 -5.19 3.65
CA PHE A 83 15.70 -5.97 2.81
C PHE A 83 17.10 -5.36 2.89
N ARG A 84 18.04 -6.08 3.48
CA ARG A 84 19.45 -5.64 3.65
C ARG A 84 19.58 -4.21 4.20
N GLY A 85 18.76 -3.89 5.22
CA GLY A 85 18.75 -2.58 5.88
C GLY A 85 17.84 -1.52 5.24
N PHE A 86 17.28 -1.76 4.05
CA PHE A 86 16.38 -0.86 3.36
C PHE A 86 14.92 -1.24 3.62
N ILE A 87 14.09 -0.29 4.00
CA ILE A 87 12.63 -0.49 4.08
C ILE A 87 12.08 -0.70 2.67
N VAL A 88 11.38 -1.80 2.46
CA VAL A 88 10.82 -2.15 1.16
C VAL A 88 9.49 -1.43 0.97
N VAL A 89 9.42 -0.65 -0.09
CA VAL A 89 8.24 0.12 -0.48
C VAL A 89 7.80 -0.33 -1.87
N ALA A 90 6.66 -0.97 -1.94
CA ALA A 90 6.03 -1.34 -3.19
C ALA A 90 5.23 -0.17 -3.75
N VAL A 91 5.33 0.04 -5.07
CA VAL A 91 4.66 1.12 -5.77
C VAL A 91 3.79 0.50 -6.87
N ASP A 92 2.51 0.90 -6.89
CA ASP A 92 1.57 0.42 -7.90
C ASP A 92 0.44 1.43 -8.12
N GLY A 93 -0.17 1.39 -9.31
CA GLY A 93 -1.30 2.22 -9.68
C GLY A 93 -2.63 1.60 -9.25
N VAL A 94 -3.58 2.42 -8.84
CA VAL A 94 -4.95 2.00 -8.57
C VAL A 94 -5.94 2.89 -9.32
N GLU A 95 -6.92 2.25 -9.92
CA GLU A 95 -8.00 2.88 -10.67
C GLU A 95 -9.27 2.95 -9.84
N GLN A 96 -9.97 4.07 -9.98
CA GLN A 96 -11.32 4.25 -9.46
C GLN A 96 -12.22 4.77 -10.60
N GLU A 97 -13.30 4.09 -10.86
CA GLU A 97 -14.28 4.53 -11.84
C GLU A 97 -15.33 5.45 -11.21
N VAL A 98 -15.59 6.54 -11.88
CA VAL A 98 -16.64 7.51 -11.51
C VAL A 98 -17.64 7.58 -12.63
N THR A 99 -18.80 6.99 -12.44
CA THR A 99 -19.91 7.14 -13.39
C THR A 99 -20.73 8.38 -13.04
N ARG A 100 -20.84 9.33 -13.97
CA ARG A 100 -21.72 10.47 -13.87
C ARG A 100 -22.95 10.24 -14.73
N ARG A 101 -24.11 10.24 -14.13
CA ARG A 101 -25.38 10.23 -14.87
C ARG A 101 -25.71 11.64 -15.33
N THR A 102 -25.56 11.91 -16.62
CA THR A 102 -25.88 13.19 -17.26
C THR A 102 -27.11 13.03 -18.13
N GLY A 103 -28.25 12.68 -17.62
CA GLY A 103 -29.60 12.68 -18.26
C GLY A 103 -29.74 12.09 -19.67
N ARG A 104 -28.69 12.03 -20.50
CA ARG A 104 -28.67 11.52 -21.88
C ARG A 104 -27.62 10.44 -22.14
N ALA A 105 -26.57 10.35 -21.34
CA ALA A 105 -25.55 9.30 -21.41
C ALA A 105 -24.82 9.23 -20.08
N ASP A 106 -24.42 8.02 -19.68
CA ASP A 106 -23.54 7.82 -18.53
C ASP A 106 -22.11 8.13 -18.96
N GLU A 107 -21.49 9.17 -18.39
CA GLU A 107 -20.09 9.48 -18.59
C GLU A 107 -19.26 8.81 -17.50
N THR A 108 -18.34 7.94 -17.88
CA THR A 108 -17.39 7.32 -16.96
C THR A 108 -16.06 8.07 -16.98
N GLU A 109 -15.66 8.59 -15.82
CA GLU A 109 -14.34 9.20 -15.59
C GLU A 109 -13.49 8.22 -14.78
N THR A 110 -12.34 7.82 -15.31
CA THR A 110 -11.37 7.01 -14.56
C THR A 110 -10.40 7.92 -13.79
N ARG A 111 -10.23 7.64 -12.51
CA ARG A 111 -9.29 8.33 -11.62
C ARG A 111 -8.18 7.40 -11.20
N PHE A 112 -6.96 7.79 -11.52
CA PHE A 112 -5.76 7.03 -11.20
C PHE A 112 -5.05 7.63 -10.00
N GLN A 113 -4.63 6.75 -9.11
CA GLN A 113 -3.76 7.09 -8.00
C GLN A 113 -2.57 6.14 -7.97
N LEU A 114 -1.40 6.68 -7.70
CA LEU A 114 -0.19 5.94 -7.45
C LEU A 114 -0.03 5.78 -5.94
N GLU A 115 0.07 4.56 -5.47
CA GLU A 115 0.21 4.23 -4.06
C GLU A 115 1.59 3.68 -3.76
N ALA A 116 2.18 4.15 -2.68
CA ALA A 116 3.40 3.58 -2.10
C ALA A 116 3.04 2.91 -0.79
N LYS A 117 3.29 1.61 -0.67
CA LYS A 117 3.02 0.83 0.55
C LYS A 117 4.29 0.17 1.07
N VAL A 118 4.53 0.26 2.38
CA VAL A 118 5.55 -0.56 3.03
C VAL A 118 5.08 -2.00 3.04
N VAL A 119 5.88 -2.91 2.50
CA VAL A 119 5.52 -4.33 2.38
C VAL A 119 6.48 -5.22 3.17
N ALA A 120 5.95 -6.33 3.70
CA ALA A 120 6.74 -7.30 4.46
C ALA A 120 6.34 -8.75 4.13
N PRO A 121 7.20 -9.74 4.46
CA PRO A 121 6.95 -11.16 4.20
C PRO A 121 5.66 -11.72 4.79
N ASN A 122 5.19 -11.17 5.92
CA ASN A 122 3.96 -11.59 6.60
C ASN A 122 2.65 -11.09 5.93
N GLY A 123 2.73 -10.55 4.72
CA GLY A 123 1.57 -10.02 4.00
C GLY A 123 1.25 -8.56 4.32
N LEU A 124 2.01 -7.91 5.19
CA LEU A 124 1.83 -6.49 5.53
C LEU A 124 1.97 -5.62 4.27
N ALA A 125 1.06 -4.65 4.11
CA ALA A 125 1.08 -3.65 3.04
C ALA A 125 0.53 -2.31 3.56
N LEU A 126 1.33 -1.58 4.36
CA LEU A 126 0.92 -0.31 4.97
C LEU A 126 1.05 0.83 3.97
N SER A 127 -0.04 1.52 3.69
CA SER A 127 -0.03 2.77 2.91
C SER A 127 0.90 3.78 3.56
N LEU A 128 1.80 4.34 2.78
CA LEU A 128 2.79 5.33 3.18
C LEU A 128 2.51 6.67 2.54
N MET A 129 2.25 6.66 1.23
CA MET A 129 2.05 7.89 0.47
C MET A 129 1.29 7.63 -0.82
N THR A 130 0.34 8.51 -1.13
CA THR A 130 -0.46 8.48 -2.35
C THR A 130 -0.15 9.69 -3.23
N GLU A 131 -0.02 9.49 -4.53
CA GLU A 131 0.11 10.57 -5.52
C GLU A 131 -0.95 10.40 -6.62
N ARG A 132 -1.59 11.50 -7.01
CA ARG A 132 -2.60 11.47 -8.07
C ARG A 132 -1.94 11.49 -9.45
N VAL A 133 -2.39 10.61 -10.34
CA VAL A 133 -2.13 10.74 -11.77
C VAL A 133 -3.20 11.69 -12.34
N LYS A 134 -2.78 12.83 -12.91
CA LYS A 134 -3.69 13.86 -13.39
C LYS A 134 -4.29 13.45 -14.75
N PRO A 135 -5.62 13.44 -14.93
CA PRO A 135 -6.26 12.97 -16.17
C PRO A 135 -6.02 13.91 -17.36
N HIS A 136 -5.68 15.18 -17.10
CA HIS A 136 -5.55 16.20 -18.14
C HIS A 136 -4.10 16.46 -18.51
N ALA A 137 -3.86 16.93 -19.73
CA ALA A 137 -2.55 17.36 -20.18
C ALA A 137 -1.97 18.43 -19.22
N THR A 138 -0.66 18.32 -18.94
CA THR A 138 0.08 19.38 -18.26
C THR A 138 0.12 20.64 -19.14
N GLU A 139 0.48 21.78 -18.57
CA GLU A 139 0.61 23.07 -19.28
C GLU A 139 1.37 22.99 -20.62
N ASN A 140 2.21 21.98 -20.79
CA ASN A 140 2.96 21.71 -22.02
C ASN A 140 2.31 20.65 -22.94
N GLY A 141 1.02 20.40 -22.82
CA GLY A 141 0.25 19.48 -23.70
C GLY A 141 0.55 17.99 -23.55
N LYS A 142 1.48 17.59 -22.68
CA LYS A 142 1.81 16.17 -22.44
C LYS A 142 0.92 15.60 -21.34
N ARG A 143 0.29 14.46 -21.61
CA ARG A 143 -0.50 13.72 -20.61
C ARG A 143 0.37 13.32 -19.41
N ASP A 144 -0.22 13.35 -18.22
CA ASP A 144 0.39 12.77 -17.02
C ASP A 144 0.38 11.25 -17.12
N CYS A 145 1.32 10.61 -16.43
CA CYS A 145 1.42 9.14 -16.40
C CYS A 145 2.00 8.72 -15.04
N GLU A 146 1.94 7.44 -14.75
CA GLU A 146 2.46 6.88 -13.49
C GLU A 146 3.93 7.21 -13.23
N ILE A 147 4.79 7.23 -14.26
CA ILE A 147 6.21 7.59 -14.11
C ILE A 147 6.38 9.06 -13.68
N LYS A 148 5.55 9.97 -14.22
CA LYS A 148 5.56 11.38 -13.79
C LYS A 148 5.00 11.51 -12.37
N ALA A 149 3.96 10.74 -12.03
CA ALA A 149 3.42 10.66 -10.68
C ALA A 149 4.47 10.08 -9.71
N PHE A 150 5.21 9.03 -10.10
CA PHE A 150 6.30 8.47 -9.31
C PHE A 150 7.38 9.52 -8.99
N ARG A 151 7.76 10.38 -9.93
CA ARG A 151 8.73 11.48 -9.67
C ARG A 151 8.24 12.39 -8.54
N ARG A 152 6.96 12.78 -8.57
CA ARG A 152 6.35 13.63 -7.52
C ARG A 152 6.26 12.89 -6.19
N LEU A 153 5.83 11.65 -6.22
CA LEU A 153 5.74 10.77 -5.05
C LEU A 153 7.12 10.59 -4.40
N ALA A 154 8.15 10.27 -5.17
CA ALA A 154 9.51 10.07 -4.70
C ALA A 154 10.08 11.36 -4.04
N ALA A 155 9.85 12.51 -4.63
CA ALA A 155 10.27 13.80 -4.06
C ALA A 155 9.58 14.08 -2.71
N ARG A 156 8.28 13.77 -2.59
CA ARG A 156 7.52 13.89 -1.34
C ARG A 156 7.98 12.88 -0.30
N LEU A 157 8.20 11.63 -0.71
CA LEU A 157 8.69 10.56 0.15
C LEU A 157 10.07 10.90 0.72
N LYS A 158 11.00 11.38 -0.11
CA LYS A 158 12.33 11.81 0.34
C LYS A 158 12.27 12.98 1.32
N ARG A 159 11.34 13.92 1.11
CA ARG A 159 11.14 15.05 2.03
C ARG A 159 10.58 14.59 3.39
N ALA A 160 9.62 13.65 3.37
CA ALA A 160 9.03 13.12 4.60
C ALA A 160 10.02 12.22 5.38
N PHE A 161 10.87 11.48 4.66
CA PHE A 161 11.81 10.53 5.22
C PHE A 161 13.23 10.76 4.67
N PRO A 162 13.89 11.87 5.02
CA PRO A 162 15.16 12.28 4.39
C PRO A 162 16.32 11.30 4.61
N ARG A 163 16.30 10.54 5.71
CA ARG A 163 17.34 9.59 6.10
C ARG A 163 16.94 8.13 5.98
N LEU A 164 15.70 7.82 5.65
CA LEU A 164 15.22 6.44 5.56
C LEU A 164 15.84 5.77 4.35
N PRO A 165 16.58 4.66 4.51
CA PRO A 165 16.99 3.84 3.40
C PRO A 165 15.77 3.09 2.86
N VAL A 166 15.44 3.30 1.58
CA VAL A 166 14.27 2.75 0.91
C VAL A 166 14.70 1.83 -0.23
N CYS A 167 14.03 0.70 -0.37
CA CYS A 167 14.08 -0.16 -1.54
C CYS A 167 12.73 -0.09 -2.25
N ILE A 168 12.70 0.40 -3.48
CA ILE A 168 11.49 0.44 -4.30
C ILE A 168 11.29 -0.91 -4.98
N VAL A 169 10.11 -1.50 -4.82
CA VAL A 169 9.68 -2.65 -5.61
C VAL A 169 8.48 -2.24 -6.48
N GLY A 170 8.49 -2.63 -7.75
CA GLY A 170 7.48 -2.23 -8.72
C GLY A 170 7.36 -3.22 -9.87
N ASP A 171 6.32 -3.03 -10.68
CA ASP A 171 6.11 -3.83 -11.88
C ASP A 171 7.06 -3.41 -13.02
N ALA A 172 6.89 -4.02 -14.19
CA ALA A 172 7.72 -3.76 -15.37
C ALA A 172 7.58 -2.31 -15.90
N LEU A 173 6.51 -1.59 -15.55
CA LEU A 173 6.33 -0.19 -15.93
C LEU A 173 7.43 0.69 -15.32
N TYR A 174 7.85 0.37 -14.09
CA TYR A 174 8.88 1.11 -13.36
C TYR A 174 10.30 0.70 -13.73
N ALA A 175 10.51 -0.40 -14.47
CA ALA A 175 11.82 -0.82 -14.98
C ALA A 175 12.26 0.08 -16.14
N CYS A 176 12.62 1.32 -15.84
CA CYS A 176 13.04 2.32 -16.81
C CYS A 176 14.05 3.31 -16.21
N SER A 177 14.91 3.89 -17.07
CA SER A 177 15.97 4.81 -16.64
C SER A 177 15.49 5.96 -15.74
N PRO A 178 14.36 6.63 -16.01
CA PRO A 178 13.89 7.70 -15.12
C PRO A 178 13.66 7.28 -13.68
N VAL A 179 13.08 6.09 -13.46
CA VAL A 179 12.82 5.55 -12.11
C VAL A 179 14.13 5.16 -11.44
N MET A 180 14.99 4.41 -12.14
CA MET A 180 16.28 3.96 -11.61
C MET A 180 17.16 5.15 -11.22
N ARG A 181 17.19 6.21 -12.05
CA ARG A 181 17.92 7.47 -11.78
C ARG A 181 17.39 8.16 -10.52
N ILE A 182 16.06 8.22 -10.34
CA ILE A 182 15.46 8.80 -9.13
C ILE A 182 15.86 7.99 -7.89
N CYS A 183 15.83 6.67 -7.97
CA CYS A 183 16.23 5.81 -6.85
C CYS A 183 17.70 6.06 -6.48
N ARG A 184 18.61 6.06 -7.45
CA ARG A 184 20.05 6.33 -7.21
C ARG A 184 20.30 7.72 -6.63
N ALA A 185 19.68 8.76 -7.19
CA ALA A 185 19.84 10.13 -6.72
C ALA A 185 19.37 10.29 -5.24
N ASN A 186 18.44 9.47 -4.79
CA ASN A 186 17.97 9.45 -3.40
C ASN A 186 18.77 8.51 -2.48
N GLY A 187 19.73 7.74 -3.00
CA GLY A 187 20.44 6.70 -2.28
C GLY A 187 19.55 5.48 -1.98
N TRP A 188 18.53 5.24 -2.81
CA TRP A 188 17.60 4.13 -2.68
C TRP A 188 18.04 2.92 -3.50
N LYS A 189 17.67 1.76 -3.02
CA LYS A 189 17.74 0.52 -3.77
C LYS A 189 16.42 0.30 -4.53
N PHE A 190 16.48 -0.61 -5.52
CA PHE A 190 15.27 -1.04 -6.23
C PHE A 190 15.34 -2.52 -6.61
N VAL A 191 14.17 -3.15 -6.70
CA VAL A 191 13.94 -4.46 -7.31
C VAL A 191 12.67 -4.35 -8.15
N LEU A 192 12.83 -4.30 -9.47
CA LEU A 192 11.76 -4.03 -10.41
C LEU A 192 11.54 -5.23 -11.32
N THR A 193 10.31 -5.64 -11.51
CA THR A 193 10.01 -6.70 -12.49
C THR A 193 10.55 -6.28 -13.85
N PHE A 194 11.31 -7.15 -14.51
CA PHE A 194 11.91 -6.87 -15.80
C PHE A 194 11.30 -7.80 -16.85
N ARG A 195 10.84 -7.24 -17.96
CA ARG A 195 10.17 -7.97 -19.04
C ARG A 195 10.67 -7.50 -20.40
N GLU A 196 10.73 -8.42 -21.34
CA GLU A 196 11.14 -8.19 -22.73
C GLU A 196 10.43 -6.98 -23.38
N GLY A 197 9.09 -6.94 -23.32
CA GLY A 197 8.29 -5.88 -23.93
C GLY A 197 8.57 -4.46 -23.44
N ARG A 198 9.40 -4.29 -22.41
CA ARG A 198 9.78 -2.96 -21.89
C ARG A 198 11.07 -2.43 -22.51
N SER A 199 12.03 -3.31 -22.75
CA SER A 199 13.31 -3.01 -23.41
C SER A 199 13.87 -4.32 -23.98
N PRO A 200 13.48 -4.69 -25.21
CA PRO A 200 13.90 -5.95 -25.83
C PRO A 200 15.42 -6.11 -25.87
N ASP A 201 16.14 -5.07 -26.28
CA ASP A 201 17.62 -5.12 -26.41
C ASP A 201 18.29 -5.41 -25.05
N ALA A 202 17.85 -4.72 -23.97
CA ALA A 202 18.41 -4.92 -22.64
C ALA A 202 18.00 -6.30 -22.06
N TYR A 203 16.83 -6.80 -22.44
CA TYR A 203 16.37 -8.12 -22.03
C TYR A 203 17.19 -9.22 -22.73
N GLU A 204 17.40 -9.12 -24.05
CA GLU A 204 18.24 -10.02 -24.83
C GLU A 204 19.68 -10.01 -24.30
N MET A 205 20.26 -8.82 -24.09
CA MET A 205 21.58 -8.67 -23.48
C MET A 205 21.70 -9.38 -22.14
N ALA A 206 20.67 -9.30 -21.30
CA ALA A 206 20.66 -9.98 -20.00
C ALA A 206 20.60 -11.50 -20.17
N CYS A 207 19.78 -12.02 -21.08
CA CYS A 207 19.66 -13.44 -21.39
C CYS A 207 20.98 -14.00 -21.91
N ASP A 208 21.58 -13.36 -22.92
CA ASP A 208 22.86 -13.76 -23.50
C ASP A 208 23.99 -13.79 -22.46
N SER A 209 24.04 -12.74 -21.62
CA SER A 209 25.05 -12.66 -20.56
C SER A 209 24.91 -13.78 -19.53
N MET A 210 23.69 -14.20 -19.20
CA MET A 210 23.43 -15.31 -18.28
C MET A 210 23.78 -16.66 -18.89
N GLU A 211 23.53 -16.86 -20.21
CA GLU A 211 23.90 -18.09 -20.93
C GLU A 211 25.42 -18.26 -21.01
N VAL A 212 26.14 -17.18 -21.25
CA VAL A 212 27.62 -17.19 -21.33
C VAL A 212 28.25 -17.36 -19.93
N SER A 213 27.66 -16.79 -18.91
CA SER A 213 28.18 -16.77 -17.54
C SER A 213 27.77 -18.03 -16.75
N LYS A 214 28.26 -19.20 -17.17
CA LYS A 214 27.97 -20.49 -16.52
C LYS A 214 28.29 -20.56 -14.99
N GLY A 215 28.97 -19.56 -14.45
CA GLY A 215 29.30 -19.47 -13.03
C GLY A 215 28.32 -18.63 -12.18
N CYS A 216 27.39 -17.93 -12.83
CA CYS A 216 26.42 -17.04 -12.14
C CYS A 216 25.02 -17.68 -12.09
N CYS A 217 24.94 -18.95 -11.69
CA CYS A 217 23.69 -19.64 -11.42
C CYS A 217 23.81 -20.51 -10.16
N GLY A 218 22.68 -20.77 -9.54
CA GLY A 218 22.64 -21.61 -8.33
C GLY A 218 21.22 -22.01 -7.99
N PRO A 219 21.06 -22.87 -6.97
CA PRO A 219 19.75 -23.24 -6.49
C PRO A 219 19.02 -22.03 -5.93
N LEU A 220 17.71 -21.93 -6.20
CA LEU A 220 16.85 -20.97 -5.53
C LEU A 220 16.68 -21.40 -4.08
N VAL A 221 17.18 -20.61 -3.15
CA VAL A 221 17.05 -20.88 -1.72
C VAL A 221 15.72 -20.31 -1.23
N ALA A 222 14.76 -21.21 -0.97
CA ALA A 222 13.51 -20.84 -0.35
C ALA A 222 13.73 -20.48 1.12
N ARG A 223 13.65 -19.19 1.44
CA ARG A 223 13.60 -18.73 2.83
C ARG A 223 12.15 -18.51 3.20
N GLY A 224 11.53 -19.57 3.74
CA GLY A 224 10.10 -19.64 3.96
C GLY A 224 9.57 -18.66 4.98
N VAL A 225 8.56 -17.89 4.62
CA VAL A 225 7.39 -17.60 5.44
C VAL A 225 6.18 -17.46 4.51
N ASN A 226 5.32 -18.42 4.58
CA ASN A 226 3.87 -18.46 4.35
C ASN A 226 3.21 -17.97 3.04
N GLN A 227 3.84 -17.52 1.98
CA GLN A 227 3.13 -17.27 0.71
C GLN A 227 3.95 -17.42 -0.57
N CYS A 228 5.23 -17.62 -0.51
CA CYS A 228 6.06 -17.95 -1.68
C CYS A 228 6.61 -19.36 -1.52
N LYS A 229 5.81 -20.36 -1.85
CA LYS A 229 6.27 -21.75 -1.97
C LYS A 229 7.08 -21.92 -3.24
N ILE A 230 8.28 -21.38 -3.29
CA ILE A 230 9.30 -21.85 -4.24
C ILE A 230 10.07 -22.94 -3.53
N GLU A 231 9.66 -24.19 -3.68
CA GLU A 231 10.31 -25.31 -3.00
C GLU A 231 11.59 -25.76 -3.71
N THR A 232 11.67 -25.57 -5.01
CA THR A 232 12.86 -25.89 -5.82
C THR A 232 12.88 -25.06 -7.10
N GLY A 233 14.01 -24.46 -7.39
CA GLY A 233 14.19 -23.67 -8.59
C GLY A 233 15.64 -23.34 -8.83
N VAL A 234 15.90 -22.62 -9.90
CA VAL A 234 17.21 -22.11 -10.28
C VAL A 234 17.15 -20.60 -10.35
N VAL A 235 18.18 -19.94 -9.86
CA VAL A 235 18.42 -18.51 -10.05
C VAL A 235 19.66 -18.32 -10.92
N ALA A 236 19.59 -17.34 -11.82
CA ALA A 236 20.73 -16.85 -12.59
C ALA A 236 20.81 -15.34 -12.43
N TRP A 237 22.01 -14.77 -12.52
CA TRP A 237 22.19 -13.33 -12.42
C TRP A 237 23.33 -12.85 -13.33
N THR A 238 23.23 -11.59 -13.72
CA THR A 238 24.27 -10.88 -14.48
C THR A 238 24.31 -9.42 -14.07
N GLY A 239 25.46 -8.80 -14.22
CA GLY A 239 25.66 -7.37 -14.01
C GLY A 239 25.92 -6.62 -15.32
N GLY A 240 25.91 -5.28 -15.22
CA GLY A 240 26.32 -4.42 -16.34
C GLY A 240 25.27 -4.28 -17.46
N VAL A 241 24.02 -4.65 -17.21
CA VAL A 241 22.94 -4.49 -18.20
C VAL A 241 22.59 -3.01 -18.34
N LYS A 242 22.40 -2.53 -19.57
CA LYS A 242 22.10 -1.12 -19.90
C LYS A 242 20.94 -1.02 -20.87
N PHE A 243 20.16 0.05 -20.74
CA PHE A 243 19.18 0.41 -21.76
C PHE A 243 19.89 1.04 -22.96
N THR A 244 19.87 0.39 -24.11
CA THR A 244 20.61 0.81 -25.34
C THR A 244 19.95 1.97 -26.07
N THR A 245 18.63 2.14 -25.94
CA THR A 245 17.84 3.15 -26.64
C THR A 245 17.89 4.56 -26.03
N GLN A 246 18.57 4.72 -24.88
CA GLN A 246 18.67 6.00 -24.19
C GLN A 246 20.14 6.42 -24.10
N SER A 247 20.43 7.64 -24.56
CA SER A 247 21.80 8.22 -24.64
C SER A 247 22.57 8.26 -23.31
N GLU A 248 21.90 8.01 -22.18
CA GLU A 248 22.46 7.86 -20.83
C GLU A 248 21.75 6.70 -20.14
N GLY A 249 21.96 5.49 -20.62
CA GLY A 249 21.37 4.29 -20.04
C GLY A 249 21.90 4.03 -18.63
N GLU A 250 20.99 3.89 -17.66
CA GLU A 250 21.35 3.43 -16.33
C GLU A 250 21.81 1.98 -16.39
N GLU A 251 22.95 1.68 -15.76
CA GLU A 251 23.46 0.32 -15.61
C GLU A 251 22.80 -0.35 -14.40
N PHE A 252 22.40 -1.61 -14.53
CA PHE A 252 21.75 -2.35 -13.45
C PHE A 252 22.10 -3.83 -13.53
N ASN A 253 21.84 -4.54 -12.43
CA ASN A 253 21.97 -5.99 -12.39
C ASN A 253 20.62 -6.65 -12.64
N VAL A 254 20.64 -7.84 -13.21
CA VAL A 254 19.45 -8.61 -13.49
C VAL A 254 19.54 -9.96 -12.79
N VAL A 255 18.44 -10.36 -12.16
CA VAL A 255 18.26 -11.68 -11.55
C VAL A 255 17.09 -12.37 -12.21
N ALA A 256 17.31 -13.55 -12.76
CA ALA A 256 16.28 -14.42 -13.31
C ALA A 256 16.04 -15.59 -12.35
N CYS A 257 14.81 -16.08 -12.31
CA CYS A 257 14.46 -17.28 -11.58
C CYS A 257 13.51 -18.16 -12.40
N GLU A 258 13.69 -19.46 -12.28
CA GLU A 258 12.81 -20.47 -12.81
C GLU A 258 12.45 -21.47 -11.74
N GLU A 259 11.17 -21.67 -11.45
CA GLU A 259 10.66 -22.65 -10.50
C GLU A 259 10.45 -23.99 -11.20
N THR A 260 10.98 -25.07 -10.61
CA THR A 260 11.01 -26.41 -11.23
C THR A 260 9.97 -27.38 -10.67
N LYS A 261 9.28 -27.03 -9.57
CA LYS A 261 8.21 -27.88 -8.97
C LYS A 261 6.95 -27.07 -8.67
N GLY A 262 5.81 -27.54 -9.15
CA GLY A 262 4.48 -27.04 -8.77
C GLY A 262 3.87 -25.98 -9.69
N GLY A 263 4.57 -25.53 -10.69
CA GLY A 263 4.13 -24.55 -11.68
C GLY A 263 5.35 -23.90 -12.34
N SER A 264 5.26 -23.56 -13.59
CA SER A 264 6.37 -22.90 -14.30
C SER A 264 6.36 -21.39 -14.01
N TYR A 265 6.80 -20.96 -12.83
CA TYR A 265 7.04 -19.54 -12.63
C TYR A 265 8.42 -19.16 -13.16
N ARG A 266 8.41 -18.25 -14.11
CA ARG A 266 9.60 -17.57 -14.60
C ARG A 266 9.50 -16.09 -14.27
N GLY A 267 10.50 -15.56 -13.59
CA GLY A 267 10.57 -14.15 -13.23
C GLY A 267 11.95 -13.57 -13.51
N MET A 268 11.97 -12.32 -13.90
CA MET A 268 13.21 -11.56 -14.06
C MET A 268 13.06 -10.21 -13.34
N PHE A 269 14.11 -9.79 -12.66
CA PHE A 269 14.11 -8.58 -11.85
C PHE A 269 15.36 -7.75 -12.12
N ALA A 270 15.17 -6.46 -12.40
CA ALA A 270 16.24 -5.47 -12.47
C ALA A 270 16.51 -4.90 -11.07
N THR A 271 17.77 -4.78 -10.68
CA THR A 271 18.17 -4.31 -9.36
C THR A 271 19.48 -3.53 -9.38
N ASN A 272 19.70 -2.69 -8.37
CA ASN A 272 20.99 -2.06 -8.07
C ASN A 272 21.63 -2.60 -6.79
N TYR A 273 21.18 -3.78 -6.32
CA TYR A 273 21.95 -4.56 -5.34
C TYR A 273 23.09 -5.27 -6.06
N ASP A 274 24.24 -5.39 -5.40
CA ASP A 274 25.29 -6.25 -5.86
C ASP A 274 24.88 -7.70 -5.65
N VAL A 275 24.92 -8.51 -6.72
CA VAL A 275 24.50 -9.91 -6.72
C VAL A 275 25.71 -10.76 -7.05
N ASP A 276 26.31 -11.33 -6.04
CA ASP A 276 27.57 -12.11 -6.10
C ASP A 276 27.38 -13.61 -5.86
N CYS A 277 26.23 -14.01 -5.35
CA CYS A 277 25.91 -15.41 -5.04
C CYS A 277 24.42 -15.72 -5.14
N ALA A 278 24.10 -17.02 -5.17
CA ALA A 278 22.72 -17.52 -5.29
C ALA A 278 21.81 -17.10 -4.11
N ASP A 279 22.37 -16.93 -2.91
CA ASP A 279 21.63 -16.48 -1.74
C ASP A 279 21.11 -15.05 -1.94
N VAL A 280 21.97 -14.14 -2.42
CA VAL A 280 21.59 -12.75 -2.73
C VAL A 280 20.59 -12.70 -3.86
N ALA A 281 20.81 -13.49 -4.92
CA ALA A 281 19.89 -13.59 -6.04
C ALA A 281 18.49 -14.07 -5.58
N SER A 282 18.45 -15.10 -4.72
CA SER A 282 17.20 -15.62 -4.13
C SER A 282 16.48 -14.58 -3.28
N GLU A 283 17.19 -13.79 -2.49
CA GLU A 283 16.62 -12.67 -1.72
C GLU A 283 16.01 -11.61 -2.65
N VAL A 284 16.70 -11.25 -3.73
CA VAL A 284 16.17 -10.30 -4.73
C VAL A 284 14.86 -10.81 -5.33
N VAL A 285 14.79 -12.09 -5.70
CA VAL A 285 13.57 -12.73 -6.21
C VAL A 285 12.45 -12.67 -5.15
N GLU A 286 12.74 -13.06 -3.92
CA GLU A 286 11.77 -13.05 -2.83
C GLU A 286 11.19 -11.65 -2.64
N TRP A 287 12.02 -10.64 -2.50
CA TRP A 287 11.58 -9.28 -2.26
C TRP A 287 10.91 -8.64 -3.50
N GLY A 288 11.36 -8.95 -4.70
CA GLY A 288 10.67 -8.53 -5.92
C GLY A 288 9.23 -9.06 -6.00
N ARG A 289 9.01 -10.30 -5.55
CA ARG A 289 7.67 -10.91 -5.47
C ARG A 289 6.78 -10.26 -4.41
N ARG A 290 7.33 -9.59 -3.38
CA ARG A 290 6.52 -8.86 -2.38
C ARG A 290 5.73 -7.68 -2.95
N ARG A 291 6.00 -7.26 -4.18
CA ARG A 291 5.13 -6.36 -4.91
C ARG A 291 3.66 -6.82 -4.91
N TRP A 292 3.43 -8.13 -4.99
CA TRP A 292 2.08 -8.72 -4.94
C TRP A 292 1.29 -8.39 -3.66
N ASN A 293 1.96 -8.02 -2.58
CA ASN A 293 1.27 -7.61 -1.36
C ASN A 293 0.43 -6.33 -1.58
N VAL A 294 0.85 -5.45 -2.50
CA VAL A 294 0.07 -4.25 -2.85
C VAL A 294 -1.19 -4.63 -3.61
N GLU A 295 -1.09 -5.54 -4.60
CA GLU A 295 -2.23 -6.04 -5.35
C GLU A 295 -3.22 -6.76 -4.42
N SER A 296 -2.73 -7.62 -3.53
CA SER A 296 -3.54 -8.27 -2.49
C SER A 296 -4.21 -7.27 -1.55
N SER A 297 -3.52 -6.17 -1.21
CA SER A 297 -4.12 -5.09 -0.42
C SER A 297 -5.23 -4.37 -1.18
N PHE A 298 -5.05 -4.11 -2.48
CA PHE A 298 -6.10 -3.53 -3.31
C PHE A 298 -7.30 -4.46 -3.46
N ASP A 299 -7.08 -5.78 -3.57
CA ASP A 299 -8.15 -6.76 -3.58
C ASP A 299 -8.98 -6.73 -2.28
N VAL A 300 -8.33 -6.65 -1.13
CA VAL A 300 -9.00 -6.43 0.15
C VAL A 300 -9.78 -5.11 0.17
N GLU A 301 -9.22 -4.03 -0.35
CA GLU A 301 -9.85 -2.72 -0.41
C GLU A 301 -11.06 -2.70 -1.37
N LYS A 302 -11.04 -3.50 -2.43
CA LYS A 302 -12.15 -3.67 -3.37
C LYS A 302 -13.26 -4.53 -2.77
N ASN A 303 -12.92 -5.70 -2.28
CA ASN A 303 -13.86 -6.80 -2.02
C ASN A 303 -14.29 -6.92 -0.55
N ASN A 304 -13.54 -6.34 0.40
CA ASN A 304 -13.78 -6.53 1.83
C ASN A 304 -14.38 -5.30 2.53
N GLY A 305 -15.32 -4.61 1.88
CA GLY A 305 -16.18 -3.59 2.50
C GLY A 305 -15.62 -2.17 2.55
N TYR A 306 -14.42 -1.91 1.99
CA TYR A 306 -13.93 -0.53 1.82
C TYR A 306 -14.52 0.18 0.60
N GLY A 307 -14.99 -0.60 -0.41
CA GLY A 307 -15.64 -0.08 -1.60
C GLY A 307 -14.70 0.76 -2.48
N LEU A 308 -13.45 0.32 -2.66
CA LEU A 308 -12.44 1.04 -3.44
C LEU A 308 -12.92 1.39 -4.85
N GLU A 309 -13.69 0.52 -5.48
CA GLU A 309 -14.24 0.74 -6.83
C GLU A 309 -15.38 1.77 -6.85
N HIS A 310 -16.07 1.95 -5.72
CA HIS A 310 -17.19 2.88 -5.61
C HIS A 310 -16.74 4.22 -5.09
N VAL A 311 -16.89 5.23 -5.91
CA VAL A 311 -16.52 6.57 -5.51
C VAL A 311 -17.53 7.12 -4.50
N PHE A 312 -17.06 7.44 -3.31
CA PHE A 312 -17.88 7.99 -2.24
C PHE A 312 -18.57 9.31 -2.62
N CYS A 313 -17.92 10.11 -3.46
CA CYS A 313 -18.42 11.42 -3.90
C CYS A 313 -17.84 11.78 -5.27
N ASN A 314 -18.66 12.34 -6.17
CA ASN A 314 -18.21 12.79 -7.48
C ASN A 314 -17.21 13.96 -7.43
N HIS A 315 -17.21 14.74 -6.34
CA HIS A 315 -16.26 15.83 -6.18
C HIS A 315 -14.85 15.30 -5.94
N TRP A 316 -13.90 15.65 -6.80
CA TRP A 316 -12.54 15.06 -6.82
C TRP A 316 -11.78 15.17 -5.50
N ARG A 317 -11.88 16.30 -4.78
CA ARG A 317 -11.20 16.48 -3.48
C ARG A 317 -11.83 15.62 -2.40
N CYS A 318 -13.14 15.53 -2.35
CA CYS A 318 -13.86 14.66 -1.44
C CYS A 318 -13.50 13.20 -1.67
N SER A 319 -13.55 12.73 -2.92
CA SER A 319 -13.15 11.37 -3.28
C SER A 319 -11.70 11.06 -2.89
N ARG A 320 -10.76 11.97 -3.15
CA ARG A 320 -9.36 11.81 -2.77
C ARG A 320 -9.16 11.74 -1.26
N ASN A 321 -9.82 12.64 -0.52
CA ASN A 321 -9.72 12.66 0.94
C ASN A 321 -10.35 11.41 1.56
N PHE A 322 -11.45 10.93 0.99
CA PHE A 322 -12.07 9.68 1.38
C PHE A 322 -11.12 8.47 1.12
N TYR A 323 -10.47 8.43 -0.04
CA TYR A 323 -9.47 7.42 -0.35
C TYR A 323 -8.34 7.40 0.69
N LEU A 324 -7.80 8.55 1.05
CA LEU A 324 -6.76 8.63 2.08
C LEU A 324 -7.23 8.15 3.46
N LEU A 325 -8.47 8.48 3.85
CA LEU A 325 -9.05 7.96 5.09
C LEU A 325 -9.26 6.44 5.03
N MET A 326 -9.59 5.91 3.87
CA MET A 326 -9.67 4.47 3.64
C MET A 326 -8.30 3.81 3.83
N GLN A 327 -7.23 4.39 3.27
CA GLN A 327 -5.87 3.90 3.46
C GLN A 327 -5.44 3.95 4.93
N LEU A 328 -5.76 5.03 5.64
CA LEU A 328 -5.51 5.12 7.08
C LEU A 328 -6.26 4.03 7.86
N ALA A 329 -7.52 3.81 7.54
CA ALA A 329 -8.32 2.76 8.17
C ALA A 329 -7.78 1.36 7.87
N ASN A 330 -7.33 1.10 6.64
CA ASN A 330 -6.70 -0.16 6.27
C ASN A 330 -5.39 -0.38 7.03
N ASN A 331 -4.57 0.66 7.18
CA ASN A 331 -3.36 0.59 8.01
C ASN A 331 -3.69 0.21 9.47
N LEU A 332 -4.70 0.83 10.06
CA LEU A 332 -5.15 0.50 11.42
C LEU A 332 -5.60 -0.96 11.53
N TRP A 333 -6.32 -1.47 10.52
CA TRP A 333 -6.71 -2.89 10.48
C TRP A 333 -5.52 -3.83 10.37
N GLN A 334 -4.54 -3.51 9.54
CA GLN A 334 -3.33 -4.32 9.44
C GLN A 334 -2.53 -4.34 10.74
N MET A 335 -2.44 -3.19 11.41
CA MET A 335 -1.82 -3.11 12.74
C MET A 335 -2.61 -3.92 13.78
N PHE A 336 -3.94 -3.85 13.76
CA PHE A 336 -4.79 -4.65 14.64
C PHE A 336 -4.54 -6.15 14.41
N ASN A 337 -4.56 -6.60 13.17
CA ASN A 337 -4.32 -8.00 12.81
C ASN A 337 -2.92 -8.48 13.19
N SER A 338 -1.91 -7.62 13.04
CA SER A 338 -0.51 -8.00 13.30
C SER A 338 -0.15 -7.91 14.79
N CYS A 339 -0.78 -7.01 15.55
CA CYS A 339 -0.34 -6.67 16.90
C CYS A 339 -1.31 -7.14 17.99
N VAL A 340 -2.62 -7.13 17.71
CA VAL A 340 -3.66 -7.43 18.69
C VAL A 340 -4.12 -8.88 18.54
N VAL A 341 -4.55 -9.28 17.35
CA VAL A 341 -5.12 -10.60 17.09
C VAL A 341 -4.21 -11.75 17.56
N PRO A 342 -2.88 -11.74 17.34
CA PRO A 342 -2.01 -12.83 17.83
C PRO A 342 -1.97 -13.00 19.35
N LYS A 343 -2.37 -11.98 20.09
CA LYS A 343 -2.41 -12.00 21.57
C LYS A 343 -3.74 -12.47 22.13
N LEU A 344 -4.73 -12.67 21.28
CA LEU A 344 -6.06 -13.11 21.67
C LEU A 344 -6.13 -14.64 21.77
N ALA A 345 -7.24 -15.14 22.33
CA ALA A 345 -7.53 -16.57 22.41
C ALA A 345 -7.51 -17.21 21.02
N GLU A 346 -7.21 -18.52 20.97
CA GLU A 346 -7.03 -19.24 19.70
C GLU A 346 -8.25 -19.14 18.77
N GLY A 347 -9.47 -19.22 19.32
CA GLY A 347 -10.69 -19.04 18.54
C GLY A 347 -10.78 -17.69 17.85
N CYS A 348 -10.36 -16.61 18.54
CA CYS A 348 -10.32 -15.27 17.98
C CYS A 348 -9.29 -15.12 16.86
N ARG A 349 -8.15 -15.81 16.96
CA ARG A 349 -7.08 -15.74 15.94
C ARG A 349 -7.50 -16.31 14.59
N LYS A 350 -8.48 -17.22 14.58
CA LYS A 350 -9.00 -17.87 13.37
C LYS A 350 -10.16 -17.10 12.73
N MET A 351 -10.65 -16.04 13.38
CA MET A 351 -11.74 -15.23 12.85
C MET A 351 -11.33 -14.51 11.56
N ALA A 352 -12.21 -14.55 10.58
CA ALA A 352 -12.05 -13.76 9.36
C ALA A 352 -12.17 -12.26 9.68
N GLN A 353 -11.56 -11.43 8.83
CA GLN A 353 -11.61 -9.97 9.04
C GLN A 353 -13.04 -9.41 8.98
N SER A 354 -13.93 -10.03 8.20
CA SER A 354 -15.36 -9.69 8.15
C SER A 354 -16.06 -9.96 9.47
N GLU A 355 -15.74 -11.06 10.15
CA GLU A 355 -16.29 -11.42 11.47
C GLU A 355 -15.84 -10.40 12.53
N TRP A 356 -14.58 -9.97 12.49
CA TRP A 356 -14.07 -8.92 13.36
C TRP A 356 -14.80 -7.58 13.14
N VAL A 357 -15.04 -7.21 11.89
CA VAL A 357 -15.79 -5.98 11.56
C VAL A 357 -17.19 -6.04 12.12
N GLU A 358 -17.88 -7.18 11.97
CA GLU A 358 -19.23 -7.38 12.47
C GLU A 358 -19.26 -7.34 14.00
N LEU A 359 -18.31 -8.02 14.66
CA LEU A 359 -18.20 -8.02 16.12
C LEU A 359 -17.99 -6.59 16.67
N LEU A 360 -17.09 -5.82 16.07
CA LEU A 360 -16.84 -4.44 16.47
C LEU A 360 -18.06 -3.55 16.20
N PHE A 361 -18.73 -3.76 15.08
CA PHE A 361 -19.94 -3.03 14.74
C PHE A 361 -21.04 -3.26 15.78
N ARG A 362 -21.29 -4.52 16.16
CA ARG A 362 -22.22 -4.84 17.24
C ARG A 362 -21.81 -4.24 18.57
N ALA A 363 -20.54 -4.28 18.91
CA ALA A 363 -20.03 -3.66 20.12
C ALA A 363 -20.34 -2.15 20.16
N PHE A 364 -20.24 -1.45 19.05
CA PHE A 364 -20.59 -0.04 18.96
C PHE A 364 -22.09 0.23 19.14
N HIS A 365 -22.95 -0.68 18.65
CA HIS A 365 -24.40 -0.51 18.67
C HIS A 365 -25.05 -1.03 19.95
N GLU A 366 -24.60 -2.16 20.46
CA GLU A 366 -25.27 -2.88 21.56
C GLU A 366 -24.65 -2.57 22.94
N ILE A 367 -23.31 -2.61 23.01
CA ILE A 367 -22.58 -2.45 24.27
C ILE A 367 -22.28 -0.98 24.54
N GLY A 368 -21.87 -0.24 23.51
CA GLY A 368 -21.38 1.12 23.61
C GLY A 368 -19.94 1.20 24.15
N ILE A 369 -19.33 2.35 23.96
CA ILE A 369 -17.99 2.64 24.48
C ILE A 369 -18.12 3.27 25.84
N THR A 370 -17.52 2.66 26.89
CA THR A 370 -17.51 3.23 28.23
C THR A 370 -16.54 4.40 28.35
N VAL A 371 -16.79 5.31 29.33
CA VAL A 371 -15.89 6.43 29.63
C VAL A 371 -14.48 5.92 29.99
N GLU A 372 -14.41 4.84 30.76
CA GLU A 372 -13.15 4.21 31.17
C GLU A 372 -12.36 3.73 29.95
N PHE A 373 -13.01 3.10 28.95
CA PHE A 373 -12.36 2.67 27.72
C PHE A 373 -11.88 3.87 26.89
N ALA A 374 -12.71 4.90 26.75
CA ALA A 374 -12.36 6.11 25.99
C ALA A 374 -11.22 6.91 26.66
N SER A 375 -11.13 6.87 28.00
CA SER A 375 -10.11 7.56 28.79
C SER A 375 -8.83 6.77 29.03
N MET A 376 -8.76 5.50 28.58
CA MET A 376 -7.56 4.67 28.72
C MET A 376 -6.33 5.40 28.20
N PRO A 377 -5.26 5.55 29.01
CA PRO A 377 -4.08 6.26 28.56
C PRO A 377 -3.46 5.54 27.36
N ARG A 378 -3.13 6.29 26.31
CA ARG A 378 -2.48 5.83 25.07
C ARG A 378 -1.11 5.14 25.28
N ARG A 379 -0.75 4.80 26.51
CA ARG A 379 0.53 4.17 26.90
C ARG A 379 0.69 2.72 26.44
N TYR A 380 -0.39 2.05 26.02
CA TYR A 380 -0.33 0.66 25.54
C TYR A 380 0.29 0.46 24.16
N VAL A 381 0.52 1.53 23.41
CA VAL A 381 1.12 1.46 22.04
C VAL A 381 2.64 1.24 22.06
N ARG A 382 3.31 1.30 23.22
CA ARG A 382 4.79 1.29 23.29
C ARG A 382 5.49 -0.07 23.17
N ARG A 383 4.77 -1.17 23.08
CA ARG A 383 5.38 -2.52 22.93
C ARG A 383 4.60 -3.34 21.90
N MET A 384 4.56 -2.87 20.69
CA MET A 384 4.16 -3.71 19.57
C MET A 384 5.42 -4.33 18.97
N ASN A 385 5.70 -5.58 19.34
CA ASN A 385 6.61 -6.42 18.57
C ASN A 385 5.80 -6.94 17.38
N LEU A 386 6.01 -6.32 16.23
CA LEU A 386 5.57 -6.82 14.94
C LEU A 386 6.50 -7.95 14.48
#